data_62fdfcf022a8ebe3f8bb7d05474bb6ba
#
_entry.id   62fdfcf022a8ebe3f8bb7d05474bb6ba
#
_cell.length_a   1.000
_cell.length_b   1.000
_cell.length_c   1.000
_cell.angle_alpha   90.00
_cell.angle_beta   90.00
_cell.angle_gamma   90.00
#
_symmetry.space_group_name_H-M   'P 1'
#
loop_
_entity.id
_entity.type
_entity.pdbx_description
1 polymer ?
#
loop_
_entity_poly.entity_id
_entity_poly.type
_entity_poly.pdbx_seq_one_letter_code
_entity_poly.pdbx_strand_id
1 'polypeptide(L)'
;TTESEIAEMALRMGKYGSSVRMSAADVLGYSAALSSLGIEAQMGGSAIGRTWLSIETAVASGGEGLTKFAKYSGKSAEEFKEQWNTDSSGAFNGLLKGLQSAENLTVALDDLGINNTQDIQAMMALVNGYDLVTESVNRSNTAYQENTALQEEFNAKNETTASKLANTKNNIIEAARSIGETMLPSIQDASTTVADFAKGLSQMSDEQKRAVVNTGATVIAIGAI
;
A
#
# COMPACT_ATOMS: atom_id res chain seq x y z
N THR A 1 16.03 4.72 -4.55
CA THR A 1 14.69 4.18 -4.24
C THR A 1 14.29 4.66 -2.85
N THR A 2 13.23 5.42 -2.76
CA THR A 2 12.68 5.88 -1.48
C THR A 2 11.30 5.27 -1.25
N GLU A 3 10.92 5.08 0.03
CA GLU A 3 9.58 4.59 0.38
C GLU A 3 8.48 5.49 -0.20
N SER A 4 8.71 6.80 -0.25
CA SER A 4 7.78 7.77 -0.83
C SER A 4 7.56 7.55 -2.32
N GLU A 5 8.61 7.27 -3.08
CA GLU A 5 8.51 6.98 -4.53
C GLU A 5 7.74 5.68 -4.80
N ILE A 6 8.02 4.63 -4.01
CA ILE A 6 7.28 3.35 -4.12
C ILE A 6 5.80 3.57 -3.80
N ALA A 7 5.49 4.31 -2.73
CA ALA A 7 4.12 4.59 -2.32
C ALA A 7 3.37 5.43 -3.38
N GLU A 8 4.00 6.47 -3.94
CA GLU A 8 3.41 7.28 -5.00
C GLU A 8 3.13 6.45 -6.25
N MET A 9 4.08 5.63 -6.67
CA MET A 9 3.94 4.73 -7.80
C MET A 9 2.81 3.72 -7.56
N ALA A 10 2.75 3.11 -6.38
CA ALA A 10 1.71 2.15 -6.00
C ALA A 10 0.32 2.79 -5.99
N LEU A 11 0.16 4.02 -5.52
CA LEU A 11 -1.11 4.75 -5.56
C LEU A 11 -1.58 4.99 -7.00
N ARG A 12 -0.67 5.24 -7.93
CA ARG A 12 -0.99 5.43 -9.36
C ARG A 12 -1.38 4.12 -10.02
N MET A 13 -0.58 3.07 -9.81
CA MET A 13 -0.85 1.73 -10.34
C MET A 13 -2.11 1.11 -9.73
N GLY A 14 -2.37 1.34 -8.45
CA GLY A 14 -3.50 0.79 -7.72
C GLY A 14 -4.86 1.17 -8.31
N LYS A 15 -4.96 2.34 -8.95
CA LYS A 15 -6.18 2.75 -9.67
C LYS A 15 -6.55 1.79 -10.81
N TYR A 16 -5.55 1.19 -11.42
CA TYR A 16 -5.71 0.23 -12.52
C TYR A 16 -5.71 -1.21 -12.00
N GLY A 17 -4.89 -1.47 -10.98
CA GLY A 17 -4.68 -2.80 -10.41
C GLY A 17 -5.97 -3.50 -10.00
N SER A 18 -6.88 -2.78 -9.35
CA SER A 18 -8.20 -3.29 -8.96
C SER A 18 -9.06 -3.74 -10.15
N SER A 19 -8.95 -3.04 -11.29
CA SER A 19 -9.71 -3.37 -12.51
C SER A 19 -9.19 -4.63 -13.19
N VAL A 20 -7.94 -5.00 -12.95
CA VAL A 20 -7.28 -6.17 -13.54
C VAL A 20 -6.96 -7.26 -12.51
N ARG A 21 -7.56 -7.20 -11.35
CA ARG A 21 -7.42 -8.21 -10.28
C ARG A 21 -5.99 -8.37 -9.72
N MET A 22 -5.14 -7.35 -9.88
CA MET A 22 -3.85 -7.29 -9.19
C MET A 22 -4.06 -7.06 -7.70
N SER A 23 -3.40 -7.84 -6.87
CA SER A 23 -3.42 -7.64 -5.42
C SER A 23 -2.65 -6.36 -5.02
N ALA A 24 -2.91 -5.84 -3.82
CA ALA A 24 -2.13 -4.73 -3.29
C ALA A 24 -0.64 -5.09 -3.15
N ALA A 25 -0.35 -6.34 -2.82
CA ALA A 25 1.02 -6.85 -2.73
C ALA A 25 1.71 -6.88 -4.10
N ASP A 26 1.01 -7.31 -5.17
CA ASP A 26 1.56 -7.27 -6.53
C ASP A 26 1.86 -5.84 -6.96
N VAL A 27 0.91 -4.93 -6.76
CA VAL A 27 1.08 -3.49 -7.08
C VAL A 27 2.31 -2.92 -6.37
N LEU A 28 2.49 -3.20 -5.08
CA LEU A 28 3.66 -2.77 -4.32
C LEU A 28 4.95 -3.39 -4.85
N GLY A 29 4.94 -4.67 -5.18
CA GLY A 29 6.09 -5.39 -5.74
C GLY A 29 6.56 -4.81 -7.07
N TYR A 30 5.65 -4.57 -8.01
CA TYR A 30 5.96 -3.90 -9.28
C TYR A 30 6.42 -2.46 -9.07
N SER A 31 5.84 -1.74 -8.13
CA SER A 31 6.24 -0.36 -7.80
C SER A 31 7.66 -0.31 -7.24
N ALA A 32 8.01 -1.24 -6.37
CA ALA A 32 9.37 -1.37 -5.81
C ALA A 32 10.38 -1.73 -6.90
N ALA A 33 10.03 -2.65 -7.82
CA ALA A 33 10.87 -3.01 -8.94
C ALA A 33 11.13 -1.82 -9.87
N LEU A 34 10.08 -1.12 -10.32
CA LEU A 34 10.20 0.05 -11.19
C LEU A 34 11.03 1.17 -10.57
N SER A 35 10.80 1.49 -9.29
CA SER A 35 11.60 2.47 -8.57
C SER A 35 13.07 2.06 -8.46
N SER A 36 13.35 0.77 -8.22
CA SER A 36 14.71 0.23 -8.18
C SER A 36 15.40 0.23 -9.55
N LEU A 37 14.62 0.15 -10.63
CA LEU A 37 15.10 0.28 -12.01
C LEU A 37 15.24 1.75 -12.46
N GLY A 38 15.03 2.72 -11.57
CA GLY A 38 15.20 4.14 -11.84
C GLY A 38 14.06 4.77 -12.64
N ILE A 39 12.90 4.13 -12.67
CA ILE A 39 11.71 4.67 -13.34
C ILE A 39 10.97 5.61 -12.38
N GLU A 40 10.71 6.82 -12.85
CA GLU A 40 10.00 7.87 -12.10
C GLU A 40 8.57 7.44 -11.74
N ALA A 41 8.12 7.72 -10.52
CA ALA A 41 6.84 7.25 -10.00
C ALA A 41 5.64 7.66 -10.86
N GLN A 42 5.62 8.89 -11.34
CA GLN A 42 4.54 9.39 -12.17
C GLN A 42 4.48 8.69 -13.52
N MET A 43 5.62 8.52 -14.16
CA MET A 43 5.73 7.88 -15.46
C MET A 43 5.42 6.39 -15.36
N GLY A 44 6.16 5.66 -14.50
CA GLY A 44 6.06 4.21 -14.37
C GLY A 44 4.68 3.73 -13.93
N GLY A 45 4.13 4.36 -12.89
CA GLY A 45 2.81 3.98 -12.37
C GLY A 45 1.69 4.14 -13.40
N SER A 46 1.73 5.21 -14.19
CA SER A 46 0.72 5.44 -15.24
C SER A 46 0.94 4.53 -16.46
N ALA A 47 2.20 4.32 -16.86
CA ALA A 47 2.56 3.49 -18.01
C ALA A 47 2.14 2.02 -17.82
N ILE A 48 2.49 1.44 -16.67
CA ILE A 48 2.13 0.05 -16.38
C ILE A 48 0.63 -0.11 -16.17
N GLY A 49 -0.03 0.86 -15.54
CA GLY A 49 -1.48 0.86 -15.42
C GLY A 49 -2.19 0.83 -16.79
N ARG A 50 -1.74 1.62 -17.76
CA ARG A 50 -2.26 1.58 -19.13
C ARG A 50 -1.99 0.23 -19.81
N THR A 51 -0.80 -0.32 -19.64
CA THR A 51 -0.44 -1.64 -20.17
C THR A 51 -1.38 -2.72 -19.63
N TRP A 52 -1.64 -2.73 -18.33
CA TRP A 52 -2.59 -3.68 -17.72
C TRP A 52 -4.00 -3.53 -18.27
N LEU A 53 -4.48 -2.29 -18.46
CA LEU A 53 -5.78 -2.07 -19.11
C LEU A 53 -5.81 -2.51 -20.58
N SER A 54 -4.71 -2.37 -21.31
CA SER A 54 -4.61 -2.87 -22.67
C SER A 54 -4.73 -4.39 -22.71
N ILE A 55 -4.06 -5.10 -21.80
CA ILE A 55 -4.20 -6.55 -21.68
C ILE A 55 -5.63 -6.94 -21.29
N GLU A 56 -6.23 -6.28 -20.30
CA GLU A 56 -7.61 -6.53 -19.88
C GLU A 56 -8.59 -6.35 -21.05
N THR A 57 -8.42 -5.28 -21.82
CA THR A 57 -9.23 -5.03 -23.00
C THR A 57 -9.07 -6.12 -24.05
N ALA A 58 -7.84 -6.56 -24.31
CA ALA A 58 -7.56 -7.65 -25.24
C ALA A 58 -8.18 -8.98 -24.77
N VAL A 59 -8.07 -9.28 -23.48
CA VAL A 59 -8.67 -10.49 -22.87
C VAL A 59 -10.19 -10.46 -22.94
N ALA A 60 -10.81 -9.32 -22.67
CA ALA A 60 -12.26 -9.14 -22.72
C ALA A 60 -12.81 -9.21 -24.16
N SER A 61 -12.10 -8.57 -25.10
CA SER A 61 -12.52 -8.50 -26.50
C SER A 61 -12.20 -9.77 -27.30
N GLY A 62 -11.15 -10.51 -26.87
CA GLY A 62 -10.64 -11.65 -27.64
C GLY A 62 -9.94 -11.24 -28.94
N GLY A 63 -9.93 -12.14 -29.91
CA GLY A 63 -9.42 -11.87 -31.24
C GLY A 63 -7.91 -11.71 -31.33
N GLU A 64 -7.47 -10.87 -32.26
CA GLU A 64 -6.04 -10.70 -32.59
C GLU A 64 -5.23 -10.14 -31.40
N GLY A 65 -5.79 -9.19 -30.65
CA GLY A 65 -5.09 -8.61 -29.49
C GLY A 65 -4.76 -9.65 -28.44
N LEU A 66 -5.73 -10.49 -28.05
CA LEU A 66 -5.51 -11.59 -27.11
C LEU A 66 -4.48 -12.60 -27.66
N THR A 67 -4.57 -12.94 -28.94
CA THR A 67 -3.63 -13.87 -29.57
C THR A 67 -2.20 -13.35 -29.54
N LYS A 68 -1.98 -12.05 -29.71
CA LYS A 68 -0.66 -11.43 -29.61
C LYS A 68 -0.08 -11.51 -28.19
N PHE A 69 -0.84 -11.13 -27.17
CA PHE A 69 -0.37 -11.25 -25.78
C PHE A 69 -0.08 -12.70 -25.41
N ALA A 70 -0.93 -13.62 -25.79
CA ALA A 70 -0.72 -15.06 -25.58
C ALA A 70 0.56 -15.58 -26.27
N LYS A 71 0.77 -15.20 -27.54
CA LYS A 71 1.96 -15.56 -28.31
C LYS A 71 3.26 -15.13 -27.60
N TYR A 72 3.33 -13.86 -27.16
CA TYR A 72 4.52 -13.36 -26.45
C TYR A 72 4.68 -13.97 -25.06
N SER A 73 3.61 -14.51 -24.47
CA SER A 73 3.67 -15.26 -23.21
C SER A 73 3.97 -16.75 -23.38
N GLY A 74 4.13 -17.22 -24.64
CA GLY A 74 4.33 -18.64 -24.95
C GLY A 74 3.12 -19.52 -24.66
N LYS A 75 1.91 -18.97 -24.74
CA LYS A 75 0.64 -19.64 -24.40
C LYS A 75 -0.36 -19.61 -25.57
N SER A 76 -1.36 -20.46 -25.51
CA SER A 76 -2.57 -20.30 -26.32
C SER A 76 -3.40 -19.09 -25.81
N ALA A 77 -4.31 -18.61 -26.67
CA ALA A 77 -5.20 -17.50 -26.30
C ALA A 77 -6.07 -17.85 -25.08
N GLU A 78 -6.59 -19.06 -25.02
CA GLU A 78 -7.42 -19.59 -23.94
C GLU A 78 -6.64 -19.70 -22.64
N GLU A 79 -5.42 -20.26 -22.66
CA GLU A 79 -4.57 -20.38 -21.47
C GLU A 79 -4.16 -19.02 -20.91
N PHE A 80 -3.80 -18.07 -21.78
CA PHE A 80 -3.46 -16.72 -21.35
C PHE A 80 -4.67 -16.02 -20.73
N LYS A 81 -5.84 -16.12 -21.36
CA LYS A 81 -7.10 -15.56 -20.87
C LYS A 81 -7.48 -16.14 -19.51
N GLU A 82 -7.40 -17.45 -19.35
CA GLU A 82 -7.70 -18.13 -18.08
C GLU A 82 -6.74 -17.67 -16.99
N GLN A 83 -5.43 -17.68 -17.29
CA GLN A 83 -4.43 -17.21 -16.33
C GLN A 83 -4.63 -15.74 -15.97
N TRP A 84 -4.86 -14.87 -16.95
CA TRP A 84 -5.11 -13.46 -16.67
C TRP A 84 -6.30 -13.23 -15.75
N ASN A 85 -7.35 -14.03 -15.90
CA ASN A 85 -8.55 -13.92 -15.06
C ASN A 85 -8.38 -14.49 -13.65
N THR A 86 -7.51 -15.46 -13.45
CA THR A 86 -7.29 -16.14 -12.16
C THR A 86 -6.04 -15.67 -11.43
N ASP A 87 -4.99 -15.31 -12.17
CA ASP A 87 -3.68 -14.86 -11.70
C ASP A 87 -3.09 -13.86 -12.68
N SER A 88 -3.58 -12.62 -12.65
CA SER A 88 -3.13 -11.55 -13.56
C SER A 88 -1.66 -11.23 -13.36
N SER A 89 -1.14 -11.31 -12.13
CA SER A 89 0.27 -11.06 -11.83
C SER A 89 1.18 -12.11 -12.47
N GLY A 90 0.83 -13.39 -12.33
CA GLY A 90 1.55 -14.49 -12.99
C GLY A 90 1.46 -14.44 -14.51
N ALA A 91 0.30 -14.05 -15.07
CA ALA A 91 0.15 -13.86 -16.50
C ALA A 91 1.03 -12.71 -17.02
N PHE A 92 1.08 -11.59 -16.30
CA PHE A 92 1.92 -10.45 -16.65
C PHE A 92 3.42 -10.79 -16.53
N ASN A 93 3.83 -11.49 -15.48
CA ASN A 93 5.20 -12.00 -15.34
C ASN A 93 5.57 -12.96 -16.47
N GLY A 94 4.66 -13.83 -16.89
CA GLY A 94 4.83 -14.70 -18.04
C GLY A 94 5.06 -13.93 -19.34
N LEU A 95 4.31 -12.84 -19.55
CA LEU A 95 4.50 -11.95 -20.68
C LEU A 95 5.87 -11.25 -20.64
N LEU A 96 6.29 -10.71 -19.49
CA LEU A 96 7.60 -10.08 -19.34
C LEU A 96 8.73 -11.06 -19.67
N LYS A 97 8.63 -12.29 -19.17
CA LYS A 97 9.59 -13.36 -19.44
C LYS A 97 9.66 -13.71 -20.93
N GLY A 98 8.50 -13.85 -21.57
CA GLY A 98 8.45 -14.16 -23.00
C GLY A 98 9.02 -13.04 -23.86
N LEU A 99 8.77 -11.78 -23.49
CA LEU A 99 9.33 -10.61 -24.17
C LEU A 99 10.85 -10.51 -24.08
N GLN A 100 11.50 -11.10 -23.04
CA GLN A 100 12.98 -11.20 -22.99
C GLN A 100 13.57 -11.99 -24.18
N SER A 101 12.81 -12.92 -24.72
CA SER A 101 13.23 -13.76 -25.85
C SER A 101 12.91 -13.15 -27.22
N ALA A 102 12.33 -11.94 -27.26
CA ALA A 102 12.02 -11.28 -28.52
C ALA A 102 13.30 -10.78 -29.20
N GLU A 103 13.47 -11.03 -30.51
CA GLU A 103 14.62 -10.54 -31.29
C GLU A 103 14.74 -9.01 -31.25
N ASN A 104 13.60 -8.32 -31.22
CA ASN A 104 13.53 -6.87 -31.09
C ASN A 104 12.37 -6.52 -30.15
N LEU A 105 12.73 -6.10 -28.93
CA LEU A 105 11.74 -5.77 -27.89
C LEU A 105 10.85 -4.60 -28.30
N THR A 106 11.39 -3.58 -28.97
CA THR A 106 10.59 -2.41 -29.39
C THR A 106 9.52 -2.81 -30.41
N VAL A 107 9.88 -3.68 -31.38
CA VAL A 107 8.93 -4.20 -32.38
C VAL A 107 7.87 -5.08 -31.71
N ALA A 108 8.27 -5.89 -30.74
CA ALA A 108 7.34 -6.74 -29.98
C ALA A 108 6.33 -5.89 -29.16
N LEU A 109 6.80 -4.81 -28.54
CA LEU A 109 5.93 -3.89 -27.80
C LEU A 109 4.97 -3.14 -28.73
N ASP A 110 5.44 -2.70 -29.91
CA ASP A 110 4.58 -2.07 -30.93
C ASP A 110 3.53 -3.04 -31.48
N ASP A 111 3.88 -4.30 -31.72
CA ASP A 111 2.93 -5.35 -32.12
C ASP A 111 1.85 -5.59 -31.07
N LEU A 112 2.16 -5.40 -29.78
CA LEU A 112 1.21 -5.43 -28.66
C LEU A 112 0.39 -4.14 -28.51
N GLY A 113 0.61 -3.13 -29.37
CA GLY A 113 -0.02 -1.82 -29.27
C GLY A 113 0.54 -0.93 -28.17
N ILE A 114 1.71 -1.27 -27.61
CA ILE A 114 2.42 -0.48 -26.61
C ILE A 114 3.40 0.44 -27.37
N ASN A 115 2.88 1.57 -27.84
CA ASN A 115 3.62 2.49 -28.73
C ASN A 115 3.87 3.88 -28.13
N ASN A 116 3.36 4.17 -26.94
CA ASN A 116 3.69 5.38 -26.21
C ASN A 116 5.09 5.29 -25.61
N THR A 117 5.90 6.32 -25.77
CA THR A 117 7.32 6.35 -25.34
C THR A 117 7.48 5.99 -23.85
N GLN A 118 6.60 6.51 -22.98
CA GLN A 118 6.65 6.23 -21.54
C GLN A 118 6.31 4.76 -21.22
N ASP A 119 5.33 4.21 -21.96
CA ASP A 119 4.91 2.82 -21.77
C ASP A 119 6.01 1.86 -22.27
N ILE A 120 6.63 2.18 -23.40
CA ILE A 120 7.80 1.44 -23.92
C ILE A 120 8.95 1.46 -22.91
N GLN A 121 9.30 2.64 -22.38
CA GLN A 121 10.39 2.75 -21.41
C GLN A 121 10.13 1.95 -20.13
N ALA A 122 8.92 2.03 -19.57
CA ALA A 122 8.56 1.29 -18.38
C ALA A 122 8.54 -0.23 -18.64
N MET A 123 7.99 -0.68 -19.78
CA MET A 123 7.99 -2.09 -20.15
C MET A 123 9.40 -2.63 -20.42
N MET A 124 10.24 -1.86 -21.13
CA MET A 124 11.63 -2.25 -21.35
C MET A 124 12.41 -2.39 -20.04
N ALA A 125 12.17 -1.49 -19.08
CA ALA A 125 12.77 -1.57 -17.75
C ALA A 125 12.36 -2.87 -17.04
N LEU A 126 11.07 -3.21 -17.02
CA LEU A 126 10.57 -4.43 -16.40
C LEU A 126 11.08 -5.70 -17.12
N VAL A 127 11.11 -5.71 -18.46
CA VAL A 127 11.60 -6.85 -19.24
C VAL A 127 13.09 -7.07 -18.99
N ASN A 128 13.89 -6.01 -19.05
CA ASN A 128 15.34 -6.10 -18.82
C ASN A 128 15.69 -6.39 -17.36
N GLY A 129 14.86 -5.92 -16.42
CA GLY A 129 15.00 -6.16 -14.98
C GLY A 129 14.17 -7.32 -14.46
N TYR A 130 13.78 -8.29 -15.28
CA TYR A 130 12.82 -9.35 -14.95
C TYR A 130 13.11 -10.09 -13.64
N ASP A 131 14.37 -10.42 -13.37
CA ASP A 131 14.76 -11.12 -12.14
C ASP A 131 14.46 -10.26 -10.90
N LEU A 132 14.79 -8.97 -10.94
CA LEU A 132 14.48 -8.01 -9.90
C LEU A 132 12.96 -7.84 -9.74
N VAL A 133 12.21 -7.81 -10.84
CA VAL A 133 10.75 -7.75 -10.83
C VAL A 133 10.19 -8.96 -10.10
N THR A 134 10.61 -10.15 -10.46
CA THR A 134 10.14 -11.40 -9.87
C THR A 134 10.48 -11.45 -8.37
N GLU A 135 11.71 -11.08 -7.99
CA GLU A 135 12.12 -11.00 -6.59
C GLU A 135 11.27 -10.00 -5.81
N SER A 136 11.07 -8.80 -6.35
CA SER A 136 10.31 -7.74 -5.67
C SER A 136 8.84 -8.11 -5.47
N VAL A 137 8.20 -8.70 -6.49
CA VAL A 137 6.82 -9.17 -6.41
C VAL A 137 6.68 -10.31 -5.40
N ASN A 138 7.58 -11.29 -5.44
CA ASN A 138 7.57 -12.41 -4.49
C ASN A 138 7.80 -11.92 -3.06
N ARG A 139 8.77 -11.03 -2.83
CA ARG A 139 9.05 -10.45 -1.52
C ARG A 139 7.85 -9.68 -0.98
N SER A 140 7.20 -8.88 -1.83
CA SER A 140 6.00 -8.14 -1.45
C SER A 140 4.84 -9.07 -1.08
N ASN A 141 4.60 -10.12 -1.87
CA ASN A 141 3.57 -11.11 -1.58
C ASN A 141 3.85 -11.88 -0.29
N THR A 142 5.09 -12.30 -0.05
CA THR A 142 5.50 -12.97 1.19
C THR A 142 5.29 -12.05 2.39
N ALA A 143 5.78 -10.82 2.35
CA ALA A 143 5.61 -9.84 3.43
C ALA A 143 4.14 -9.53 3.72
N TYR A 144 3.30 -9.52 2.68
CA TYR A 144 1.87 -9.29 2.83
C TYR A 144 1.15 -10.49 3.45
N GLN A 145 1.54 -11.72 3.07
CA GLN A 145 1.01 -12.96 3.65
C GLN A 145 1.45 -13.15 5.10
N GLU A 146 2.71 -12.89 5.40
CA GLU A 146 3.26 -12.98 6.74
C GLU A 146 2.80 -11.82 7.64
N ASN A 147 2.14 -10.83 7.07
CA ASN A 147 1.63 -9.65 7.77
C ASN A 147 2.72 -8.89 8.57
N THR A 148 4.01 -9.11 8.21
CA THR A 148 5.14 -8.66 9.01
C THR A 148 5.37 -7.16 8.88
N ALA A 149 5.39 -6.59 7.69
CA ALA A 149 5.77 -5.19 7.52
C ALA A 149 4.69 -4.21 8.01
N LEU A 150 3.42 -4.47 7.69
CA LEU A 150 2.30 -3.58 8.08
C LEU A 150 1.82 -3.86 9.49
N GLN A 151 1.82 -5.14 9.92
CA GLN A 151 1.38 -5.55 11.24
C GLN A 151 2.40 -5.17 12.32
N GLU A 152 3.69 -5.27 12.03
CA GLU A 152 4.74 -4.81 12.96
C GLU A 152 4.70 -3.30 13.14
N GLU A 153 4.58 -2.52 12.07
CA GLU A 153 4.45 -1.06 12.18
C GLU A 153 3.11 -0.65 12.81
N PHE A 154 2.01 -1.32 12.47
CA PHE A 154 0.70 -1.09 13.09
C PHE A 154 0.71 -1.52 14.56
N ASN A 155 1.31 -2.65 14.90
CA ASN A 155 1.46 -3.11 16.29
C ASN A 155 2.41 -2.20 17.06
N ALA A 156 3.53 -1.78 16.49
CA ALA A 156 4.46 -0.83 17.13
C ALA A 156 3.80 0.54 17.36
N LYS A 157 2.98 1.03 16.43
CA LYS A 157 2.20 2.27 16.63
C LYS A 157 1.07 2.08 17.63
N ASN A 158 0.39 0.95 17.63
CA ASN A 158 -0.67 0.65 18.59
C ASN A 158 -0.12 0.32 19.99
N GLU A 159 0.99 -0.40 20.10
CA GLU A 159 1.65 -0.62 21.39
C GLU A 159 2.13 0.70 22.01
N THR A 160 2.73 1.60 21.22
CA THR A 160 3.16 2.90 21.75
C THR A 160 1.99 3.80 22.15
N THR A 161 0.89 3.78 21.43
CA THR A 161 -0.27 4.65 21.73
C THR A 161 -1.23 3.98 22.72
N ALA A 162 -1.61 2.72 22.51
CA ALA A 162 -2.51 2.00 23.39
C ALA A 162 -1.85 1.64 24.74
N SER A 163 -0.55 1.27 24.74
CA SER A 163 0.21 0.98 25.96
C SER A 163 0.45 2.27 26.77
N LYS A 164 0.77 3.39 26.12
CA LYS A 164 0.88 4.70 26.80
C LYS A 164 -0.48 5.17 27.32
N LEU A 165 -1.55 4.95 26.56
CA LEU A 165 -2.91 5.28 27.02
C LEU A 165 -3.35 4.37 28.19
N ALA A 166 -3.07 3.07 28.13
CA ALA A 166 -3.37 2.11 29.18
C ALA A 166 -2.53 2.40 30.45
N ASN A 167 -1.23 2.69 30.29
CA ASN A 167 -0.36 3.05 31.40
C ASN A 167 -0.76 4.41 32.01
N THR A 168 -1.14 5.40 31.19
CA THR A 168 -1.66 6.68 31.66
C THR A 168 -2.98 6.48 32.39
N LYS A 169 -3.88 5.65 31.90
CA LYS A 169 -5.16 5.33 32.56
C LYS A 169 -4.90 4.61 33.91
N ASN A 170 -4.00 3.64 33.95
CA ASN A 170 -3.65 2.92 35.17
C ASN A 170 -2.96 3.82 36.20
N ASN A 171 -2.07 4.70 35.79
CA ASN A 171 -1.43 5.67 36.65
C ASN A 171 -2.43 6.71 37.20
N ILE A 172 -3.41 7.12 36.41
CA ILE A 172 -4.51 7.99 36.85
C ILE A 172 -5.40 7.26 37.85
N ILE A 173 -5.69 5.98 37.64
CA ILE A 173 -6.50 5.16 38.56
C ILE A 173 -5.74 4.90 39.87
N GLU A 174 -4.43 4.64 39.83
CA GLU A 174 -3.61 4.48 41.03
C GLU A 174 -3.42 5.78 41.79
N ALA A 175 -3.20 6.90 41.10
CA ALA A 175 -3.17 8.22 41.70
C ALA A 175 -4.54 8.57 42.34
N ALA A 176 -5.64 8.25 41.67
CA ALA A 176 -7.01 8.43 42.22
C ALA A 176 -7.27 7.51 43.43
N ARG A 177 -6.74 6.29 43.46
CA ARG A 177 -6.83 5.39 44.64
C ARG A 177 -6.04 5.92 45.83
N SER A 178 -4.79 6.34 45.57
CA SER A 178 -3.92 6.91 46.62
C SER A 178 -4.49 8.21 47.23
N ILE A 179 -5.13 9.03 46.43
CA ILE A 179 -5.82 10.25 46.87
C ILE A 179 -7.15 9.91 47.52
N GLY A 180 -7.85 8.84 47.10
CA GLY A 180 -9.16 8.44 47.58
C GLY A 180 -9.22 7.96 49.02
N GLU A 181 -8.10 7.41 49.54
CA GLU A 181 -8.04 7.02 50.96
C GLU A 181 -7.94 8.21 51.91
N THR A 182 -7.56 9.39 51.38
CA THR A 182 -7.40 10.60 52.19
C THR A 182 -8.48 11.70 51.94
N MET A 183 -9.26 11.62 50.87
CA MET A 183 -10.14 12.72 50.42
C MET A 183 -11.55 12.29 49.95
N LEU A 184 -12.19 11.35 50.61
CA LEU A 184 -13.51 10.81 50.26
C LEU A 184 -14.68 11.80 50.11
N PRO A 185 -14.69 13.02 50.65
CA PRO A 185 -15.80 13.96 50.42
C PRO A 185 -15.73 14.73 49.08
N SER A 186 -14.54 14.82 48.45
CA SER A 186 -14.35 15.67 47.26
C SER A 186 -14.44 14.94 45.92
N ILE A 187 -14.62 13.63 45.92
CA ILE A 187 -14.52 12.78 44.72
C ILE A 187 -15.76 12.75 43.83
N GLN A 188 -16.93 13.10 44.37
CA GLN A 188 -18.13 13.20 43.54
C GLN A 188 -18.04 14.34 42.51
N ASP A 189 -17.36 15.43 42.81
CA ASP A 189 -17.15 16.55 41.89
C ASP A 189 -16.04 16.27 40.86
N ALA A 190 -14.99 15.49 41.22
CA ALA A 190 -13.89 15.15 40.33
C ALA A 190 -14.33 14.14 39.25
N SER A 191 -15.23 13.22 39.54
CA SER A 191 -15.73 12.23 38.59
C SER A 191 -16.56 12.87 37.47
N THR A 192 -17.31 13.91 37.76
CA THR A 192 -18.03 14.70 36.75
C THR A 192 -17.08 15.49 35.87
N THR A 193 -16.03 16.07 36.41
CA THR A 193 -15.04 16.85 35.68
C THR A 193 -14.25 15.98 34.69
N VAL A 194 -13.88 14.74 35.09
CA VAL A 194 -13.19 13.80 34.20
C VAL A 194 -14.12 13.29 33.09
N ALA A 195 -15.37 13.04 33.39
CA ALA A 195 -16.38 12.63 32.41
C ALA A 195 -16.69 13.76 31.41
N ASP A 196 -16.77 14.99 31.86
CA ASP A 196 -16.98 16.17 31.02
C ASP A 196 -15.75 16.49 30.18
N PHE A 197 -14.54 16.30 30.69
CA PHE A 197 -13.29 16.41 29.94
C PHE A 197 -13.18 15.32 28.85
N ALA A 198 -13.51 14.08 29.18
CA ALA A 198 -13.55 12.99 28.22
C ALA A 198 -14.58 13.21 27.10
N LYS A 199 -15.73 13.78 27.48
CA LYS A 199 -16.81 14.16 26.56
C LYS A 199 -16.40 15.36 25.70
N GLY A 200 -15.70 16.33 26.25
CA GLY A 200 -15.11 17.45 25.52
C GLY A 200 -14.07 16.98 24.49
N LEU A 201 -13.17 16.07 24.87
CA LEU A 201 -12.19 15.45 23.96
C LEU A 201 -12.85 14.66 22.81
N SER A 202 -13.96 13.99 23.08
CA SER A 202 -14.67 13.22 22.04
C SER A 202 -15.34 14.10 20.98
N GLN A 203 -15.64 15.35 21.31
CA GLN A 203 -16.28 16.34 20.43
C GLN A 203 -15.29 17.23 19.69
N MET A 204 -13.99 17.13 19.98
CA MET A 204 -12.94 17.89 19.30
C MET A 204 -12.59 17.34 17.92
N SER A 205 -12.25 18.23 16.98
CA SER A 205 -11.68 17.85 15.70
C SER A 205 -10.29 17.22 15.87
N ASP A 206 -9.83 16.46 14.87
CA ASP A 206 -8.51 15.80 14.93
C ASP A 206 -7.35 16.79 15.05
N GLU A 207 -7.50 18.02 14.54
CA GLU A 207 -6.52 19.11 14.73
C GLU A 207 -6.49 19.61 16.17
N GLN A 208 -7.65 19.76 16.79
CA GLN A 208 -7.77 20.15 18.20
C GLN A 208 -7.25 19.07 19.15
N LYS A 209 -7.50 17.78 18.85
CA LYS A 209 -6.92 16.65 19.60
C LYS A 209 -5.40 16.63 19.55
N ARG A 210 -4.82 16.91 18.37
CA ARG A 210 -3.35 17.03 18.20
C ARG A 210 -2.77 18.20 19.01
N ALA A 211 -3.45 19.33 19.04
CA ALA A 211 -3.04 20.48 19.85
C ALA A 211 -3.03 20.16 21.35
N VAL A 212 -4.05 19.45 21.84
CA VAL A 212 -4.14 19.02 23.25
C VAL A 212 -3.05 18.00 23.59
N VAL A 213 -2.73 17.07 22.70
CA VAL A 213 -1.64 16.09 22.91
C VAL A 213 -0.28 16.80 22.94
N ASN A 214 -0.05 17.77 22.06
CA ASN A 214 1.22 18.53 22.02
C ASN A 214 1.37 19.50 23.20
N THR A 215 0.27 19.98 23.78
CA THR A 215 0.27 20.84 24.98
C THR A 215 0.01 20.06 26.28
N GLY A 216 -0.18 18.74 26.21
CA GLY A 216 -0.57 17.87 27.31
C GLY A 216 0.34 17.90 28.54
N ALA A 217 1.58 18.38 28.40
CA ALA A 217 2.45 18.67 29.54
C ALA A 217 1.97 19.90 30.36
N THR A 218 1.17 20.78 29.77
CA THR A 218 0.76 22.04 30.40
C THR A 218 -0.61 21.92 31.09
N VAL A 219 -1.48 21.01 30.63
CA VAL A 219 -2.85 20.89 31.18
C VAL A 219 -2.87 20.12 32.52
N ILE A 220 -1.89 19.21 32.74
CA ILE A 220 -1.75 18.53 34.06
C ILE A 220 -1.29 19.51 35.13
N ALA A 221 -0.64 20.61 34.79
CA ALA A 221 -0.19 21.62 35.71
C ALA A 221 -1.34 22.60 36.18
N ILE A 222 -2.42 22.69 35.43
CA ILE A 222 -3.53 23.62 35.73
C ILE A 222 -4.64 22.98 36.59
N GLY A 223 -4.73 21.64 36.61
CA GLY A 223 -5.69 20.89 37.41
C GLY A 223 -5.25 20.59 38.86
N ALA A 224 -4.07 21.11 39.28
CA ALA A 224 -3.49 20.84 40.60
C ALA A 224 -3.38 22.10 41.48
N ILE A 225 -4.26 23.07 41.31
CA ILE A 225 -4.42 24.19 42.24
C ILE A 225 -5.84 24.20 42.80
#